data_8a63e3ed103f2baf03e2faa5e15e7004
#
_entry.id   8a63e3ed103f2baf03e2faa5e15e7004
#
_cell.length_a   1.000
_cell.length_b   1.000
_cell.length_c   1.000
_cell.angle_alpha   90.00
_cell.angle_beta   90.00
_cell.angle_gamma   90.00
#
_symmetry.space_group_name_H-M   'P 1'
#
loop_
_entity.id
_entity.type
_entity.pdbx_description
1 polymer ?
#
loop_
_entity_poly.entity_id
_entity_poly.type
_entity_poly.pdbx_seq_one_letter_code
_entity_poly.pdbx_strand_id
1 'polypeptide(L)'
;MSEIPIKNPTYQVMVGSVPVGGGSPIVVQSMTNTDTADVQKTTEQVFELWKAGSEIVRVTVNNEASADAIPHIIEALHKRNCHVPIVGDFHFNGHKLLQAYPECAKLLAKYRINPGNVGKGSRRDEQFEAMIEIAKTYDKPVRIGVNWGSLDQAKLAAMMDENAKLKNPLSSDALMREALIQSALESAEQAASWGLPKNKIIISCKVSVVQDLIIIYQELAKRTSYPLHLGLTEAGMGSKGIVASTAALAILLQQGIGDTIRVSLTPTSNEPRTNEVVVAQEILQTMGIRSFTPLVTACPGCGRTTSTYFQELALEIQTFLRDSMPQWKDEYPGVENMSVAVMGCVVNGPGESKLANIGISLPGTGEIPVAPVFVDGEKTVTLKGDTIAEEFKAIVMNYVESHYSKLK
;
A
#
# COMPACT_ATOMS: atom_id res chain seq x y z
N MET A 1 1.26 5.37 -24.55
CA MET A 1 0.70 4.96 -23.22
C MET A 1 0.99 3.48 -23.09
N SER A 2 1.75 3.05 -22.07
CA SER A 2 1.90 1.62 -21.78
C SER A 2 0.55 1.05 -21.38
N GLU A 3 0.15 -0.08 -21.93
CA GLU A 3 -1.10 -0.73 -21.54
C GLU A 3 -1.03 -1.08 -20.05
N ILE A 4 -2.01 -0.62 -19.28
CA ILE A 4 -2.15 -1.01 -17.88
C ILE A 4 -2.38 -2.52 -17.83
N PRO A 5 -1.66 -3.29 -17.00
CA PRO A 5 -1.81 -4.73 -16.93
C PRO A 5 -3.26 -5.13 -16.64
N ILE A 6 -3.78 -6.09 -17.39
CA ILE A 6 -5.10 -6.65 -17.15
C ILE A 6 -5.05 -7.40 -15.81
N LYS A 7 -5.88 -6.99 -14.87
CA LYS A 7 -5.94 -7.63 -13.54
C LYS A 7 -6.49 -9.06 -13.63
N ASN A 8 -5.92 -9.94 -12.83
CA ASN A 8 -6.51 -11.25 -12.58
C ASN A 8 -7.93 -11.08 -12.03
N PRO A 9 -8.91 -11.85 -12.51
CA PRO A 9 -10.26 -11.81 -12.00
C PRO A 9 -10.30 -12.34 -10.56
N THR A 10 -10.76 -11.51 -9.63
CA THR A 10 -10.94 -11.86 -8.22
C THR A 10 -12.33 -11.46 -7.73
N TYR A 11 -12.79 -12.05 -6.62
CA TYR A 11 -14.00 -11.59 -5.94
C TYR A 11 -13.81 -10.16 -5.46
N GLN A 12 -14.88 -9.36 -5.44
CA GLN A 12 -14.86 -8.08 -4.75
C GLN A 12 -15.19 -8.28 -3.26
N VAL A 13 -14.33 -7.80 -2.39
CA VAL A 13 -14.50 -7.84 -0.94
C VAL A 13 -14.59 -6.41 -0.41
N MET A 14 -15.69 -6.07 0.25
CA MET A 14 -15.84 -4.76 0.90
C MET A 14 -15.17 -4.76 2.26
N VAL A 15 -14.24 -3.83 2.48
CA VAL A 15 -13.60 -3.58 3.79
C VAL A 15 -14.08 -2.22 4.28
N GLY A 16 -15.14 -2.20 5.08
CA GLY A 16 -15.89 -0.97 5.32
C GLY A 16 -16.43 -0.43 3.99
N SER A 17 -16.09 0.81 3.67
CA SER A 17 -16.45 1.46 2.39
C SER A 17 -15.47 1.17 1.24
N VAL A 18 -14.35 0.47 1.49
CA VAL A 18 -13.27 0.28 0.51
C VAL A 18 -13.42 -1.06 -0.21
N PRO A 19 -13.63 -1.08 -1.54
CA PRO A 19 -13.67 -2.30 -2.33
C PRO A 19 -12.26 -2.83 -2.59
N VAL A 20 -12.03 -4.12 -2.35
CA VAL A 20 -10.78 -4.84 -2.61
C VAL A 20 -11.04 -5.96 -3.60
N GLY A 21 -10.31 -6.03 -4.70
CA GLY A 21 -10.54 -7.01 -5.76
C GLY A 21 -11.72 -6.66 -6.67
N GLY A 22 -12.17 -7.61 -7.48
CA GLY A 22 -13.28 -7.42 -8.41
C GLY A 22 -13.04 -6.35 -9.48
N GLY A 23 -11.78 -6.12 -9.87
CA GLY A 23 -11.42 -5.06 -10.82
C GLY A 23 -11.26 -3.66 -10.20
N SER A 24 -11.57 -3.49 -8.90
CA SER A 24 -11.40 -2.20 -8.19
C SER A 24 -9.92 -1.74 -8.18
N PRO A 25 -9.63 -0.44 -8.00
CA PRO A 25 -8.27 0.05 -7.86
C PRO A 25 -7.49 -0.70 -6.77
N ILE A 26 -6.16 -0.85 -6.96
CA ILE A 26 -5.31 -1.50 -5.96
C ILE A 26 -5.26 -0.64 -4.70
N VAL A 27 -5.60 -1.23 -3.57
CA VAL A 27 -5.75 -0.53 -2.28
C VAL A 27 -4.43 -0.45 -1.54
N VAL A 28 -4.07 0.73 -1.06
CA VAL A 28 -2.92 0.95 -0.17
C VAL A 28 -3.35 0.76 1.27
N GLN A 29 -2.77 -0.26 1.92
CA GLN A 29 -2.99 -0.54 3.34
C GLN A 29 -1.72 -0.26 4.14
N SER A 30 -1.86 0.31 5.33
CA SER A 30 -0.78 0.51 6.29
C SER A 30 -1.02 -0.22 7.63
N MET A 31 -0.11 -0.03 8.58
CA MET A 31 -0.23 -0.59 9.93
C MET A 31 0.45 0.33 10.94
N THR A 32 -0.18 0.53 12.08
CA THR A 32 0.44 1.21 13.22
C THR A 32 1.55 0.38 13.85
N ASN A 33 2.45 1.05 14.55
CA ASN A 33 3.45 0.43 15.42
C ASN A 33 3.36 0.92 16.88
N THR A 34 2.29 1.66 17.20
CA THR A 34 1.96 2.06 18.56
C THR A 34 1.40 0.88 19.36
N ASP A 35 1.47 0.95 20.68
CA ASP A 35 0.65 0.10 21.55
C ASP A 35 -0.82 0.49 21.35
N THR A 36 -1.64 -0.43 20.89
CA THR A 36 -3.06 -0.15 20.59
C THR A 36 -3.86 0.21 21.87
N ALA A 37 -3.39 -0.22 23.04
CA ALA A 37 -3.99 0.18 24.32
C ALA A 37 -3.80 1.69 24.63
N ASP A 38 -2.80 2.34 24.04
CA ASP A 38 -2.62 3.79 24.06
C ASP A 38 -3.52 4.43 22.97
N VAL A 39 -4.75 4.73 23.36
CA VAL A 39 -5.79 5.29 22.47
C VAL A 39 -5.31 6.56 21.79
N GLN A 40 -4.65 7.46 22.53
CA GLN A 40 -4.23 8.75 21.98
C GLN A 40 -3.17 8.59 20.91
N LYS A 41 -2.08 7.86 21.20
CA LYS A 41 -0.99 7.65 20.24
C LYS A 41 -1.45 6.85 19.02
N THR A 42 -2.29 5.83 19.22
CA THR A 42 -2.80 5.03 18.11
C THR A 42 -3.75 5.83 17.24
N THR A 43 -4.65 6.64 17.83
CA THR A 43 -5.51 7.55 17.06
C THR A 43 -4.68 8.52 16.22
N GLU A 44 -3.66 9.16 16.81
CA GLU A 44 -2.80 10.10 16.06
C GLU A 44 -2.10 9.41 14.91
N GLN A 45 -1.46 8.27 15.15
CA GLN A 45 -0.76 7.55 14.09
C GLN A 45 -1.69 7.04 12.99
N VAL A 46 -2.89 6.55 13.32
CA VAL A 46 -3.90 6.18 12.31
C VAL A 46 -4.31 7.40 11.48
N PHE A 47 -4.52 8.54 12.12
CA PHE A 47 -4.88 9.77 11.44
C PHE A 47 -3.79 10.27 10.49
N GLU A 48 -2.51 10.22 10.92
CA GLU A 48 -1.36 10.55 10.07
C GLU A 48 -1.27 9.60 8.86
N LEU A 49 -1.43 8.29 9.06
CA LEU A 49 -1.42 7.30 8.00
C LEU A 49 -2.55 7.53 6.99
N TRP A 50 -3.75 7.86 7.47
CA TRP A 50 -4.88 8.22 6.61
C TRP A 50 -4.62 9.50 5.82
N LYS A 51 -4.09 10.55 6.46
CA LYS A 51 -3.71 11.80 5.78
C LYS A 51 -2.65 11.58 4.71
N ALA A 52 -1.72 10.65 4.92
CA ALA A 52 -0.74 10.24 3.92
C ALA A 52 -1.37 9.45 2.76
N GLY A 53 -2.66 9.08 2.85
CA GLY A 53 -3.41 8.39 1.81
C GLY A 53 -3.52 6.87 2.00
N SER A 54 -3.32 6.36 3.21
CA SER A 54 -3.67 4.97 3.53
C SER A 54 -5.17 4.79 3.50
N GLU A 55 -5.66 3.87 2.69
CA GLU A 55 -7.09 3.62 2.49
C GLU A 55 -7.66 2.63 3.52
N ILE A 56 -6.79 1.82 4.12
CA ILE A 56 -7.12 0.87 5.19
C ILE A 56 -5.97 0.89 6.18
N VAL A 57 -6.25 0.99 7.47
CA VAL A 57 -5.21 0.95 8.51
C VAL A 57 -5.42 -0.26 9.42
N ARG A 58 -4.33 -1.00 9.68
CA ARG A 58 -4.33 -2.16 10.55
C ARG A 58 -3.72 -1.80 11.91
N VAL A 59 -4.36 -2.24 12.98
CA VAL A 59 -3.88 -2.16 14.36
C VAL A 59 -3.74 -3.55 14.96
N THR A 60 -2.84 -3.73 15.91
CA THR A 60 -2.67 -5.01 16.61
C THR A 60 -3.69 -5.13 17.73
N VAL A 61 -4.40 -6.26 17.83
CA VAL A 61 -5.33 -6.56 18.93
C VAL A 61 -4.89 -7.85 19.59
N ASN A 62 -4.01 -7.74 20.58
CA ASN A 62 -3.29 -8.88 21.18
C ASN A 62 -3.62 -9.12 22.66
N ASN A 63 -4.33 -8.19 23.31
CA ASN A 63 -4.74 -8.30 24.71
C ASN A 63 -6.09 -7.57 24.93
N GLU A 64 -6.61 -7.71 26.13
CA GLU A 64 -7.91 -7.12 26.52
C GLU A 64 -7.90 -5.60 26.42
N ALA A 65 -6.84 -4.94 26.92
CA ALA A 65 -6.71 -3.48 26.85
C ALA A 65 -6.70 -2.97 25.40
N SER A 66 -6.04 -3.68 24.47
CA SER A 66 -6.08 -3.31 23.06
C SER A 66 -7.45 -3.53 22.43
N ALA A 67 -8.19 -4.56 22.83
CA ALA A 67 -9.56 -4.78 22.36
C ALA A 67 -10.54 -3.72 22.89
N ASP A 68 -10.41 -3.36 24.15
CA ASP A 68 -11.21 -2.30 24.79
C ASP A 68 -10.92 -0.92 24.19
N ALA A 69 -9.69 -0.67 23.74
CA ALA A 69 -9.29 0.60 23.13
C ALA A 69 -9.93 0.86 21.75
N ILE A 70 -10.28 -0.18 20.98
CA ILE A 70 -10.78 -0.04 19.60
C ILE A 70 -11.97 0.90 19.45
N PRO A 71 -13.06 0.79 20.26
CA PRO A 71 -14.19 1.71 20.17
C PRO A 71 -13.78 3.17 20.39
N HIS A 72 -12.91 3.41 21.35
CA HIS A 72 -12.42 4.76 21.68
C HIS A 72 -11.55 5.37 20.57
N ILE A 73 -10.69 4.56 19.95
CA ILE A 73 -9.88 4.98 18.80
C ILE A 73 -10.79 5.37 17.64
N ILE A 74 -11.77 4.54 17.29
CA ILE A 74 -12.68 4.79 16.18
C ILE A 74 -13.55 6.04 16.45
N GLU A 75 -14.06 6.21 17.65
CA GLU A 75 -14.79 7.40 18.04
C GLU A 75 -13.94 8.68 17.92
N ALA A 76 -12.69 8.63 18.38
CA ALA A 76 -11.76 9.75 18.31
C ALA A 76 -11.40 10.11 16.86
N LEU A 77 -11.26 9.12 15.97
CA LEU A 77 -11.06 9.34 14.54
C LEU A 77 -12.29 9.97 13.89
N HIS A 78 -13.50 9.50 14.20
CA HIS A 78 -14.75 10.04 13.68
C HIS A 78 -14.95 11.51 14.09
N LYS A 79 -14.59 11.90 15.32
CA LYS A 79 -14.58 13.30 15.76
C LYS A 79 -13.66 14.20 14.94
N ARG A 80 -12.65 13.62 14.28
CA ARG A 80 -11.72 14.30 13.37
C ARG A 80 -12.12 14.15 11.89
N ASN A 81 -13.34 13.70 11.61
CA ASN A 81 -13.84 13.40 10.27
C ASN A 81 -13.01 12.37 9.50
N CYS A 82 -12.35 11.46 10.23
CA CYS A 82 -11.58 10.36 9.66
C CYS A 82 -12.39 9.06 9.76
N HIS A 83 -12.80 8.52 8.62
CA HIS A 83 -13.63 7.31 8.53
C HIS A 83 -12.86 6.14 7.88
N VAL A 84 -11.51 6.14 7.99
CA VAL A 84 -10.67 5.07 7.45
C VAL A 84 -11.03 3.72 8.08
N PRO A 85 -11.25 2.66 7.29
CA PRO A 85 -11.53 1.33 7.80
C PRO A 85 -10.37 0.79 8.65
N ILE A 86 -10.67 0.38 9.89
CA ILE A 86 -9.70 -0.20 10.81
C ILE A 86 -9.76 -1.72 10.76
N VAL A 87 -8.60 -2.35 10.64
CA VAL A 87 -8.44 -3.81 10.61
C VAL A 87 -7.80 -4.28 11.91
N GLY A 88 -8.42 -5.21 12.59
CA GLY A 88 -7.83 -5.87 13.76
C GLY A 88 -6.91 -7.02 13.35
N ASP A 89 -5.68 -7.00 13.85
CA ASP A 89 -4.70 -8.08 13.67
C ASP A 89 -4.70 -8.99 14.88
N PHE A 90 -5.26 -10.19 14.71
CA PHE A 90 -5.44 -11.17 15.77
C PHE A 90 -4.47 -12.33 15.66
N HIS A 91 -3.96 -12.74 16.80
CA HIS A 91 -3.10 -13.92 16.97
C HIS A 91 -3.71 -14.83 18.06
N PHE A 92 -2.98 -15.70 18.64
CA PHE A 92 -3.27 -16.77 19.63
C PHE A 92 -4.60 -16.72 20.41
N ASN A 93 -4.99 -15.55 20.90
CA ASN A 93 -6.18 -15.34 21.74
C ASN A 93 -7.30 -14.57 21.05
N GLY A 94 -7.21 -14.37 19.74
CA GLY A 94 -8.15 -13.56 18.97
C GLY A 94 -9.61 -14.00 19.12
N HIS A 95 -9.88 -15.30 19.18
CA HIS A 95 -11.22 -15.87 19.44
C HIS A 95 -11.81 -15.39 20.77
N LYS A 96 -10.98 -15.36 21.84
CA LYS A 96 -11.42 -14.89 23.17
C LYS A 96 -11.68 -13.39 23.18
N LEU A 97 -10.78 -12.61 22.56
CA LEU A 97 -10.92 -11.15 22.49
C LEU A 97 -12.16 -10.73 21.71
N LEU A 98 -12.41 -11.35 20.56
CA LEU A 98 -13.59 -11.06 19.76
C LEU A 98 -14.90 -11.48 20.45
N GLN A 99 -14.89 -12.55 21.26
CA GLN A 99 -16.05 -12.96 22.07
C GLN A 99 -16.30 -12.04 23.27
N ALA A 100 -15.23 -11.68 23.98
CA ALA A 100 -15.33 -10.89 25.21
C ALA A 100 -15.60 -9.39 24.94
N TYR A 101 -15.17 -8.89 23.77
CA TYR A 101 -15.28 -7.47 23.39
C TYR A 101 -16.12 -7.30 22.11
N PRO A 102 -17.46 -7.46 22.19
CA PRO A 102 -18.34 -7.43 21.01
C PRO A 102 -18.31 -6.08 20.27
N GLU A 103 -18.12 -4.96 20.97
CA GLU A 103 -18.00 -3.66 20.29
C GLU A 103 -16.71 -3.55 19.48
N CYS A 104 -15.60 -4.11 19.94
CA CYS A 104 -14.38 -4.25 19.13
C CYS A 104 -14.67 -5.08 17.85
N ALA A 105 -15.30 -6.23 18.01
CA ALA A 105 -15.64 -7.09 16.88
C ALA A 105 -16.56 -6.38 15.86
N LYS A 106 -17.57 -5.67 16.34
CA LYS A 106 -18.56 -4.96 15.52
C LYS A 106 -17.98 -3.75 14.79
N LEU A 107 -17.10 -2.98 15.44
CA LEU A 107 -16.58 -1.73 14.86
C LEU A 107 -15.40 -1.93 13.93
N LEU A 108 -14.61 -2.98 14.07
CA LEU A 108 -13.56 -3.32 13.12
C LEU A 108 -14.15 -3.60 11.73
N ALA A 109 -13.49 -3.08 10.69
CA ALA A 109 -13.92 -3.25 9.32
C ALA A 109 -13.51 -4.60 8.71
N LYS A 110 -12.47 -5.26 9.27
CA LYS A 110 -11.94 -6.55 8.83
C LYS A 110 -11.14 -7.20 9.95
N TYR A 111 -11.11 -8.53 9.98
CA TYR A 111 -10.19 -9.26 10.85
C TYR A 111 -9.03 -9.83 10.03
N ARG A 112 -7.80 -9.66 10.49
CA ARG A 112 -6.66 -10.42 10.00
C ARG A 112 -6.41 -11.58 10.96
N ILE A 113 -6.44 -12.77 10.41
CA ILE A 113 -6.21 -14.02 11.13
C ILE A 113 -5.03 -14.75 10.51
N ASN A 114 -4.11 -15.23 11.35
CA ASN A 114 -3.07 -16.16 10.93
C ASN A 114 -3.43 -17.56 11.46
N PRO A 115 -3.92 -18.47 10.62
CA PRO A 115 -4.38 -19.78 11.06
C PRO A 115 -3.28 -20.60 11.77
N GLY A 116 -2.00 -20.40 11.40
CA GLY A 116 -0.86 -21.04 12.06
C GLY A 116 -0.60 -20.56 13.48
N ASN A 117 -1.19 -19.44 13.90
CA ASN A 117 -1.00 -18.83 15.21
C ASN A 117 -2.29 -18.80 16.06
N VAL A 118 -3.39 -19.41 15.62
CA VAL A 118 -4.66 -19.38 16.39
C VAL A 118 -4.68 -20.46 17.48
N GLY A 119 -3.97 -21.56 17.31
CA GLY A 119 -3.91 -22.66 18.29
C GLY A 119 -3.01 -23.78 17.82
N LYS A 120 -3.00 -24.92 18.55
CA LYS A 120 -2.25 -26.12 18.18
C LYS A 120 -3.17 -27.34 18.11
N GLY A 121 -2.96 -28.19 17.10
CA GLY A 121 -3.73 -29.42 16.90
C GLY A 121 -5.23 -29.13 16.68
N SER A 122 -6.11 -29.98 17.23
CA SER A 122 -7.57 -29.84 17.12
C SER A 122 -8.12 -28.51 17.66
N ARG A 123 -7.49 -27.94 18.67
CA ARG A 123 -7.88 -26.63 19.22
C ARG A 123 -7.66 -25.47 18.23
N ARG A 124 -6.77 -25.64 17.24
CA ARG A 124 -6.55 -24.63 16.20
C ARG A 124 -7.81 -24.44 15.36
N ASP A 125 -8.40 -25.54 14.94
CA ASP A 125 -9.58 -25.51 14.07
C ASP A 125 -10.80 -24.96 14.83
N GLU A 126 -11.03 -25.39 16.07
CA GLU A 126 -12.10 -24.84 16.92
C GLU A 126 -11.97 -23.34 17.18
N GLN A 127 -10.75 -22.85 17.42
CA GLN A 127 -10.50 -21.43 17.67
C GLN A 127 -10.61 -20.60 16.38
N PHE A 128 -10.17 -21.14 15.26
CA PHE A 128 -10.32 -20.49 13.96
C PHE A 128 -11.79 -20.42 13.56
N GLU A 129 -12.55 -21.54 13.71
CA GLU A 129 -13.98 -21.58 13.49
C GLU A 129 -14.73 -20.53 14.33
N ALA A 130 -14.40 -20.43 15.62
CA ALA A 130 -15.00 -19.43 16.50
C ALA A 130 -14.80 -17.99 15.98
N MET A 131 -13.62 -17.67 15.43
CA MET A 131 -13.36 -16.36 14.83
C MET A 131 -14.15 -16.16 13.54
N ILE A 132 -14.33 -17.19 12.73
CA ILE A 132 -15.13 -17.16 11.51
C ILE A 132 -16.61 -16.97 11.83
N GLU A 133 -17.14 -17.65 12.86
CA GLU A 133 -18.52 -17.45 13.32
C GLU A 133 -18.80 -16.01 13.76
N ILE A 134 -17.85 -15.39 14.48
CA ILE A 134 -17.96 -13.99 14.86
C ILE A 134 -17.90 -13.09 13.61
N ALA A 135 -17.02 -13.38 12.66
CA ALA A 135 -16.95 -12.64 11.40
C ALA A 135 -18.28 -12.69 10.62
N LYS A 136 -18.92 -13.85 10.58
CA LYS A 136 -20.27 -14.04 9.99
C LYS A 136 -21.32 -13.24 10.76
N THR A 137 -21.32 -13.32 12.09
CA THR A 137 -22.28 -12.62 12.94
C THR A 137 -22.29 -11.11 12.70
N TYR A 138 -21.10 -10.51 12.54
CA TYR A 138 -20.95 -9.07 12.33
C TYR A 138 -20.72 -8.70 10.83
N ASP A 139 -20.90 -9.64 9.91
CA ASP A 139 -20.72 -9.47 8.46
C ASP A 139 -19.33 -8.91 8.08
N LYS A 140 -18.28 -9.37 8.75
CA LYS A 140 -16.93 -8.87 8.55
C LYS A 140 -16.13 -9.74 7.58
N PRO A 141 -15.41 -9.13 6.62
CA PRO A 141 -14.43 -9.86 5.84
C PRO A 141 -13.24 -10.29 6.70
N VAL A 142 -12.63 -11.38 6.28
CA VAL A 142 -11.44 -11.94 6.94
C VAL A 142 -10.28 -11.96 5.95
N ARG A 143 -9.11 -11.51 6.39
CA ARG A 143 -7.87 -11.79 5.68
C ARG A 143 -7.14 -12.95 6.34
N ILE A 144 -7.04 -14.04 5.62
CA ILE A 144 -6.21 -15.19 5.97
C ILE A 144 -4.77 -14.85 5.60
N GLY A 145 -3.96 -14.64 6.63
CA GLY A 145 -2.60 -14.16 6.48
C GLY A 145 -1.60 -15.19 6.96
N VAL A 146 -1.04 -15.98 6.05
CA VAL A 146 -0.03 -16.98 6.36
C VAL A 146 1.36 -16.36 6.22
N ASN A 147 2.25 -16.68 7.13
CA ASN A 147 3.65 -16.27 7.10
C ASN A 147 4.52 -17.54 7.17
N TRP A 148 5.68 -17.47 6.54
CA TRP A 148 6.66 -18.57 6.53
C TRP A 148 7.00 -19.10 7.94
N GLY A 149 7.27 -18.20 8.89
CA GLY A 149 7.60 -18.57 10.27
C GLY A 149 6.46 -19.13 11.11
N SER A 150 5.24 -19.22 10.57
CA SER A 150 4.05 -19.73 11.26
C SER A 150 3.42 -20.95 10.58
N LEU A 151 4.16 -21.62 9.68
CA LEU A 151 3.72 -22.87 9.09
C LEU A 151 3.56 -23.96 10.14
N ASP A 152 2.52 -24.78 9.98
CA ASP A 152 2.31 -25.97 10.78
C ASP A 152 3.42 -26.99 10.51
N GLN A 153 4.25 -27.23 11.52
CA GLN A 153 5.43 -28.10 11.41
C GLN A 153 5.03 -29.56 11.18
N ALA A 154 3.90 -30.02 11.73
CA ALA A 154 3.42 -31.39 11.53
C ALA A 154 2.98 -31.59 10.08
N LYS A 155 2.27 -30.61 9.51
CA LYS A 155 1.89 -30.61 8.10
C LYS A 155 3.12 -30.58 7.19
N LEU A 156 4.07 -29.70 7.48
CA LEU A 156 5.31 -29.61 6.70
C LEU A 156 6.08 -30.93 6.71
N ALA A 157 6.22 -31.58 7.88
CA ALA A 157 6.87 -32.88 8.01
C ALA A 157 6.16 -33.98 7.20
N ALA A 158 4.83 -34.03 7.25
CA ALA A 158 4.06 -34.97 6.44
C ALA A 158 4.26 -34.74 4.93
N MET A 159 4.30 -33.49 4.49
CA MET A 159 4.59 -33.14 3.10
C MET A 159 6.01 -33.51 2.69
N MET A 160 7.00 -33.38 3.59
CA MET A 160 8.37 -33.84 3.37
C MET A 160 8.45 -35.34 3.18
N ASP A 161 7.76 -36.12 4.03
CA ASP A 161 7.70 -37.57 3.94
C ASP A 161 7.05 -38.07 2.65
N GLU A 162 5.97 -37.41 2.22
CA GLU A 162 5.32 -37.74 0.94
C GLU A 162 6.21 -37.35 -0.25
N ASN A 163 6.84 -36.18 -0.21
CA ASN A 163 7.75 -35.72 -1.25
C ASN A 163 8.94 -36.68 -1.44
N ALA A 164 9.48 -37.23 -0.36
CA ALA A 164 10.59 -38.17 -0.41
C ALA A 164 10.25 -39.51 -1.14
N LYS A 165 8.95 -39.86 -1.22
CA LYS A 165 8.47 -41.04 -1.93
C LYS A 165 8.32 -40.82 -3.45
N LEU A 166 8.34 -39.56 -3.92
CA LEU A 166 8.14 -39.23 -5.32
C LEU A 166 9.37 -39.62 -6.15
N LYS A 167 9.14 -40.05 -7.39
CA LYS A 167 10.21 -40.36 -8.35
C LYS A 167 11.09 -39.11 -8.65
N ASN A 168 10.48 -37.92 -8.64
CA ASN A 168 11.14 -36.63 -8.83
C ASN A 168 10.71 -35.70 -7.66
N PRO A 169 11.36 -35.77 -6.51
CA PRO A 169 10.99 -34.94 -5.36
C PRO A 169 11.26 -33.47 -5.62
N LEU A 170 10.42 -32.62 -5.11
CA LEU A 170 10.63 -31.17 -5.08
C LEU A 170 11.85 -30.84 -4.21
N SER A 171 12.56 -29.76 -4.55
CA SER A 171 13.56 -29.21 -3.63
C SER A 171 12.91 -28.71 -2.33
N SER A 172 13.69 -28.61 -1.26
CA SER A 172 13.21 -28.10 0.03
C SER A 172 12.51 -26.75 -0.08
N ASP A 173 13.08 -25.83 -0.85
CA ASP A 173 12.50 -24.49 -1.04
C ASP A 173 11.19 -24.54 -1.81
N ALA A 174 11.11 -25.38 -2.86
CA ALA A 174 9.87 -25.55 -3.62
C ALA A 174 8.77 -26.19 -2.77
N LEU A 175 9.12 -27.16 -1.94
CA LEU A 175 8.19 -27.82 -1.01
C LEU A 175 7.68 -26.84 0.05
N MET A 176 8.56 -26.01 0.59
CA MET A 176 8.18 -24.98 1.55
C MET A 176 7.23 -23.95 0.95
N ARG A 177 7.49 -23.49 -0.28
CA ARG A 177 6.55 -22.60 -1.00
C ARG A 177 5.19 -23.26 -1.19
N GLU A 178 5.16 -24.52 -1.61
CA GLU A 178 3.92 -25.29 -1.78
C GLU A 178 3.17 -25.44 -0.45
N ALA A 179 3.86 -25.74 0.64
CA ALA A 179 3.26 -25.83 1.98
C ALA A 179 2.60 -24.51 2.41
N LEU A 180 3.22 -23.37 2.11
CA LEU A 180 2.66 -22.07 2.39
C LEU A 180 1.39 -21.78 1.58
N ILE A 181 1.42 -22.09 0.28
CA ILE A 181 0.28 -21.94 -0.64
C ILE A 181 -0.88 -22.83 -0.17
N GLN A 182 -0.63 -24.11 0.07
CA GLN A 182 -1.65 -25.05 0.54
C GLN A 182 -2.25 -24.62 1.88
N SER A 183 -1.42 -24.17 2.82
CA SER A 183 -1.91 -23.68 4.11
C SER A 183 -2.89 -22.50 3.95
N ALA A 184 -2.62 -21.60 3.03
CA ALA A 184 -3.50 -20.45 2.76
C ALA A 184 -4.82 -20.88 2.09
N LEU A 185 -4.74 -21.71 1.05
CA LEU A 185 -5.89 -22.18 0.30
C LEU A 185 -6.82 -23.06 1.15
N GLU A 186 -6.27 -24.03 1.87
CA GLU A 186 -7.06 -24.91 2.76
C GLU A 186 -7.74 -24.10 3.88
N SER A 187 -7.04 -23.11 4.46
CA SER A 187 -7.67 -22.25 5.48
C SER A 187 -8.79 -21.39 4.90
N ALA A 188 -8.68 -20.96 3.64
CA ALA A 188 -9.73 -20.22 2.96
C ALA A 188 -10.95 -21.11 2.66
N GLU A 189 -10.72 -22.32 2.16
CA GLU A 189 -11.78 -23.30 1.90
C GLU A 189 -12.44 -23.77 3.22
N GLN A 190 -11.68 -23.93 4.28
CA GLN A 190 -12.19 -24.25 5.61
C GLN A 190 -13.10 -23.13 6.13
N ALA A 191 -12.69 -21.86 6.04
CA ALA A 191 -13.54 -20.73 6.41
C ALA A 191 -14.82 -20.67 5.56
N ALA A 192 -14.72 -20.95 4.26
CA ALA A 192 -15.88 -21.02 3.38
C ALA A 192 -16.81 -22.19 3.73
N SER A 193 -16.26 -23.36 4.11
CA SER A 193 -17.04 -24.53 4.54
C SER A 193 -17.83 -24.29 5.83
N TRP A 194 -17.34 -23.41 6.71
CA TRP A 194 -18.05 -22.93 7.90
C TRP A 194 -19.06 -21.82 7.58
N GLY A 195 -19.24 -21.49 6.28
CA GLY A 195 -20.28 -20.58 5.81
C GLY A 195 -19.86 -19.12 5.70
N LEU A 196 -18.55 -18.79 5.76
CA LEU A 196 -18.10 -17.46 5.40
C LEU A 196 -18.18 -17.27 3.87
N PRO A 197 -18.91 -16.27 3.35
CA PRO A 197 -19.03 -16.07 1.91
C PRO A 197 -17.67 -15.83 1.24
N LYS A 198 -17.45 -16.36 0.03
CA LYS A 198 -16.18 -16.22 -0.71
C LYS A 198 -15.79 -14.75 -0.95
N ASN A 199 -16.76 -13.87 -1.11
CA ASN A 199 -16.55 -12.43 -1.22
C ASN A 199 -16.32 -11.73 0.14
N LYS A 200 -16.01 -12.48 1.18
CA LYS A 200 -15.56 -11.99 2.50
C LYS A 200 -14.16 -12.52 2.86
N ILE A 201 -13.47 -13.16 1.92
CA ILE A 201 -12.15 -13.75 2.16
C ILE A 201 -11.10 -13.04 1.29
N ILE A 202 -10.01 -12.63 1.92
CA ILE A 202 -8.79 -12.11 1.29
C ILE A 202 -7.62 -13.00 1.71
N ILE A 203 -6.68 -13.29 0.82
CA ILE A 203 -5.52 -14.14 1.12
C ILE A 203 -4.23 -13.32 1.10
N SER A 204 -3.31 -13.66 1.99
CA SER A 204 -1.92 -13.22 1.92
C SER A 204 -0.95 -14.29 2.38
N CYS A 205 0.10 -14.51 1.59
CA CYS A 205 1.24 -15.36 1.90
C CYS A 205 2.50 -14.50 1.93
N LYS A 206 3.08 -14.28 3.10
CA LYS A 206 4.21 -13.36 3.24
C LYS A 206 5.50 -14.08 3.56
N VAL A 207 6.54 -13.73 2.80
CA VAL A 207 7.91 -14.19 2.93
C VAL A 207 8.87 -13.00 2.85
N SER A 208 10.13 -13.19 3.21
CA SER A 208 11.17 -12.15 3.20
C SER A 208 12.05 -12.16 1.95
N VAL A 209 11.93 -13.19 1.11
CA VAL A 209 12.70 -13.35 -0.12
C VAL A 209 11.84 -12.96 -1.32
N VAL A 210 12.36 -12.04 -2.13
CA VAL A 210 11.63 -11.47 -3.29
C VAL A 210 11.22 -12.55 -4.29
N GLN A 211 12.14 -13.45 -4.65
CA GLN A 211 11.87 -14.49 -5.65
C GLN A 211 10.81 -15.49 -5.15
N ASP A 212 10.86 -15.87 -3.89
CA ASP A 212 9.86 -16.75 -3.30
C ASP A 212 8.48 -16.09 -3.26
N LEU A 213 8.41 -14.80 -2.94
CA LEU A 213 7.16 -14.05 -2.97
C LEU A 213 6.53 -14.08 -4.36
N ILE A 214 7.34 -13.81 -5.39
CA ILE A 214 6.88 -13.79 -6.79
C ILE A 214 6.31 -15.15 -7.17
N ILE A 215 7.05 -16.25 -6.93
CA ILE A 215 6.62 -17.61 -7.27
C ILE A 215 5.32 -17.97 -6.53
N ILE A 216 5.23 -17.68 -5.22
CA ILE A 216 4.06 -17.98 -4.40
C ILE A 216 2.82 -17.28 -4.94
N TYR A 217 2.89 -15.99 -5.23
CA TYR A 217 1.73 -15.25 -5.69
C TYR A 217 1.34 -15.54 -7.14
N GLN A 218 2.31 -15.88 -8.01
CA GLN A 218 2.02 -16.40 -9.34
C GLN A 218 1.22 -17.71 -9.28
N GLU A 219 1.58 -18.61 -8.36
CA GLU A 219 0.85 -19.87 -8.16
C GLU A 219 -0.52 -19.64 -7.49
N LEU A 220 -0.61 -18.77 -6.49
CA LEU A 220 -1.89 -18.42 -5.88
C LEU A 220 -2.85 -17.83 -6.91
N ALA A 221 -2.39 -16.92 -7.76
CA ALA A 221 -3.23 -16.30 -8.78
C ALA A 221 -3.81 -17.30 -9.80
N LYS A 222 -3.13 -18.44 -10.03
CA LYS A 222 -3.63 -19.53 -10.89
C LYS A 222 -4.65 -20.42 -10.17
N ARG A 223 -4.57 -20.53 -8.84
CA ARG A 223 -5.31 -21.53 -8.05
C ARG A 223 -6.52 -20.94 -7.33
N THR A 224 -6.66 -19.62 -7.27
CA THR A 224 -7.77 -19.00 -6.54
C THR A 224 -8.24 -17.69 -7.16
N SER A 225 -9.52 -17.37 -6.93
CA SER A 225 -10.12 -16.07 -7.25
C SER A 225 -10.30 -15.19 -5.99
N TYR A 226 -9.76 -15.56 -4.85
CA TYR A 226 -9.77 -14.67 -3.68
C TYR A 226 -8.83 -13.48 -3.91
N PRO A 227 -9.21 -12.25 -3.51
CA PRO A 227 -8.31 -11.11 -3.58
C PRO A 227 -7.00 -11.35 -2.84
N LEU A 228 -5.91 -10.89 -3.44
CA LEU A 228 -4.56 -11.13 -2.94
C LEU A 228 -3.99 -9.83 -2.33
N HIS A 229 -3.57 -9.94 -1.06
CA HIS A 229 -2.87 -8.86 -0.36
C HIS A 229 -1.36 -9.07 -0.44
N LEU A 230 -0.69 -8.26 -1.25
CA LEU A 230 0.74 -8.33 -1.45
C LEU A 230 1.53 -7.61 -0.34
N GLY A 231 2.72 -8.07 -0.09
CA GLY A 231 3.70 -7.40 0.78
C GLY A 231 4.86 -8.30 1.13
N LEU A 232 6.06 -7.77 1.01
CA LEU A 232 7.28 -8.42 1.49
C LEU A 232 7.40 -8.19 3.01
N THR A 233 7.68 -9.23 3.79
CA THR A 233 8.00 -9.06 5.22
C THR A 233 9.50 -8.83 5.37
N GLU A 234 9.89 -8.11 6.44
CA GLU A 234 11.31 -7.97 6.80
C GLU A 234 12.17 -7.45 5.63
N ALA A 235 11.58 -6.55 4.84
CA ALA A 235 12.24 -6.00 3.65
C ALA A 235 13.54 -5.26 3.99
N GLY A 236 13.63 -4.70 5.20
CA GLY A 236 14.79 -3.98 5.72
C GLY A 236 14.54 -2.48 5.87
N MET A 237 15.63 -1.76 6.06
CA MET A 237 15.65 -0.31 6.34
C MET A 237 16.01 0.48 5.09
N GLY A 238 15.59 1.74 5.04
CA GLY A 238 15.99 2.72 4.03
C GLY A 238 15.88 2.20 2.59
N SER A 239 16.87 2.53 1.77
CA SER A 239 16.89 2.17 0.35
C SER A 239 16.80 0.67 0.07
N LYS A 240 17.43 -0.16 0.91
CA LYS A 240 17.35 -1.64 0.76
C LYS A 240 15.93 -2.14 0.90
N GLY A 241 15.20 -1.65 1.90
CA GLY A 241 13.80 -2.03 2.13
C GLY A 241 12.88 -1.55 1.00
N ILE A 242 13.09 -0.32 0.52
CA ILE A 242 12.34 0.26 -0.60
C ILE A 242 12.58 -0.55 -1.87
N VAL A 243 13.85 -0.81 -2.23
CA VAL A 243 14.20 -1.57 -3.44
C VAL A 243 13.63 -2.98 -3.39
N ALA A 244 13.76 -3.70 -2.28
CA ALA A 244 13.23 -5.05 -2.11
C ALA A 244 11.69 -5.09 -2.23
N SER A 245 11.01 -4.16 -1.57
CA SER A 245 9.54 -4.04 -1.65
C SER A 245 9.09 -3.68 -3.07
N THR A 246 9.76 -2.73 -3.71
CA THR A 246 9.45 -2.32 -5.09
C THR A 246 9.62 -3.48 -6.06
N ALA A 247 10.75 -4.19 -6.01
CA ALA A 247 11.00 -5.34 -6.88
C ALA A 247 9.94 -6.44 -6.71
N ALA A 248 9.62 -6.78 -5.46
CA ALA A 248 8.65 -7.82 -5.15
C ALA A 248 7.23 -7.45 -5.64
N LEU A 249 6.80 -6.22 -5.39
CA LEU A 249 5.46 -5.76 -5.73
C LEU A 249 5.33 -5.47 -7.23
N ALA A 250 6.29 -4.77 -7.83
CA ALA A 250 6.21 -4.34 -9.22
C ALA A 250 6.12 -5.52 -10.20
N ILE A 251 6.90 -6.58 -9.99
CA ILE A 251 6.88 -7.77 -10.85
C ILE A 251 5.50 -8.45 -10.83
N LEU A 252 4.86 -8.53 -9.67
CA LEU A 252 3.53 -9.13 -9.53
C LEU A 252 2.44 -8.22 -10.11
N LEU A 253 2.49 -6.93 -9.77
CA LEU A 253 1.54 -5.94 -10.26
C LEU A 253 1.58 -5.81 -11.79
N GLN A 254 2.76 -5.90 -12.41
CA GLN A 254 2.93 -5.93 -13.87
C GLN A 254 2.24 -7.13 -14.53
N GLN A 255 2.02 -8.22 -13.78
CA GLN A 255 1.31 -9.41 -14.23
C GLN A 255 -0.20 -9.36 -13.89
N GLY A 256 -0.69 -8.24 -13.39
CA GLY A 256 -2.08 -8.09 -12.94
C GLY A 256 -2.40 -8.79 -11.62
N ILE A 257 -1.37 -9.21 -10.87
CA ILE A 257 -1.52 -9.94 -9.60
C ILE A 257 -1.45 -8.96 -8.44
N GLY A 258 -2.50 -8.92 -7.61
CA GLY A 258 -2.59 -8.12 -6.40
C GLY A 258 -3.75 -7.12 -6.40
N ASP A 259 -4.49 -7.10 -5.30
CA ASP A 259 -5.68 -6.27 -5.11
C ASP A 259 -5.49 -5.24 -3.99
N THR A 260 -4.59 -5.52 -3.07
CA THR A 260 -4.16 -4.59 -2.02
C THR A 260 -2.70 -4.81 -1.68
N ILE A 261 -1.99 -3.75 -1.37
CA ILE A 261 -0.56 -3.79 -1.07
C ILE A 261 -0.25 -3.17 0.28
N ARG A 262 0.82 -3.67 0.92
CA ARG A 262 1.45 -3.03 2.07
C ARG A 262 2.96 -3.10 1.95
N VAL A 263 3.60 -1.96 1.95
CA VAL A 263 5.05 -1.85 2.13
C VAL A 263 5.38 -1.99 3.62
N SER A 264 6.42 -2.73 3.97
CA SER A 264 6.86 -2.95 5.35
C SER A 264 8.32 -2.55 5.47
N LEU A 265 8.58 -1.37 5.99
CA LEU A 265 9.92 -0.87 6.24
C LEU A 265 10.22 -0.90 7.75
N THR A 266 11.46 -1.18 8.09
CA THR A 266 11.95 -0.95 9.45
C THR A 266 12.23 0.56 9.58
N PRO A 267 11.45 1.30 10.40
CA PRO A 267 11.66 2.74 10.52
C PRO A 267 12.97 3.02 11.23
N THR A 268 13.66 4.07 10.81
CA THR A 268 14.71 4.70 11.61
C THR A 268 14.07 5.63 12.65
N SER A 269 14.85 6.06 13.66
CA SER A 269 14.33 6.93 14.73
C SER A 269 13.72 8.26 14.22
N ASN A 270 14.10 8.70 13.03
CA ASN A 270 13.69 9.98 12.44
C ASN A 270 12.73 9.84 11.27
N GLU A 271 12.39 8.61 10.84
CA GLU A 271 11.47 8.40 9.73
C GLU A 271 10.03 8.24 10.21
N PRO A 272 9.09 9.02 9.66
CA PRO A 272 7.69 8.88 10.01
C PRO A 272 7.13 7.57 9.49
N ARG A 273 6.18 6.99 10.22
CA ARG A 273 5.49 5.75 9.81
C ARG A 273 4.77 5.88 8.47
N THR A 274 4.39 7.08 8.09
CA THR A 274 3.76 7.42 6.81
C THR A 274 4.61 7.13 5.59
N ASN A 275 5.95 6.99 5.75
CA ASN A 275 6.85 6.67 4.64
C ASN A 275 6.47 5.35 3.93
N GLU A 276 5.95 4.35 4.65
CA GLU A 276 5.44 3.11 4.03
C GLU A 276 4.27 3.36 3.07
N VAL A 277 3.40 4.33 3.39
CA VAL A 277 2.25 4.72 2.55
C VAL A 277 2.74 5.44 1.30
N VAL A 278 3.65 6.40 1.47
CA VAL A 278 4.24 7.14 0.35
C VAL A 278 4.92 6.20 -0.64
N VAL A 279 5.79 5.30 -0.14
CA VAL A 279 6.47 4.32 -1.00
C VAL A 279 5.48 3.39 -1.72
N ALA A 280 4.40 2.96 -1.06
CA ALA A 280 3.37 2.15 -1.69
C ALA A 280 2.65 2.90 -2.84
N GLN A 281 2.34 4.17 -2.62
CA GLN A 281 1.75 5.04 -3.65
C GLN A 281 2.72 5.27 -4.81
N GLU A 282 3.99 5.55 -4.53
CA GLU A 282 5.03 5.76 -5.55
C GLU A 282 5.27 4.52 -6.41
N ILE A 283 5.21 3.30 -5.82
CA ILE A 283 5.26 2.06 -6.60
C ILE A 283 4.11 2.00 -7.61
N LEU A 284 2.87 2.22 -7.17
CA LEU A 284 1.70 2.17 -8.04
C LEU A 284 1.71 3.27 -9.11
N GLN A 285 2.15 4.46 -8.74
CA GLN A 285 2.19 5.62 -9.61
C GLN A 285 3.30 5.51 -10.65
N THR A 286 4.50 5.11 -10.25
CA THR A 286 5.63 4.91 -11.16
C THR A 286 5.34 3.81 -12.20
N MET A 287 4.55 2.81 -11.82
CA MET A 287 4.08 1.77 -12.75
C MET A 287 2.91 2.20 -13.65
N GLY A 288 2.38 3.41 -13.48
CA GLY A 288 1.21 3.89 -14.22
C GLY A 288 -0.10 3.16 -13.89
N ILE A 289 -0.15 2.44 -12.77
CA ILE A 289 -1.32 1.68 -12.34
C ILE A 289 -2.35 2.57 -11.67
N ARG A 290 -1.88 3.54 -10.87
CA ARG A 290 -2.72 4.45 -10.10
C ARG A 290 -1.98 5.74 -9.82
N SER A 291 -2.66 6.88 -9.90
CA SER A 291 -2.13 8.20 -9.52
C SER A 291 -2.66 8.61 -8.15
N PHE A 292 -1.84 9.32 -7.38
CA PHE A 292 -2.17 9.82 -6.03
C PHE A 292 -1.83 11.29 -5.85
N THR A 293 -0.76 11.74 -6.49
CA THR A 293 -0.28 13.12 -6.49
C THR A 293 0.26 13.46 -7.88
N PRO A 294 0.26 14.72 -8.31
CA PRO A 294 0.94 15.09 -9.54
C PRO A 294 2.39 14.59 -9.57
N LEU A 295 2.80 14.01 -10.71
CA LEU A 295 4.15 13.48 -10.87
C LEU A 295 5.14 14.62 -11.08
N VAL A 296 6.18 14.70 -10.27
CA VAL A 296 7.29 15.64 -10.49
C VAL A 296 8.48 14.90 -11.10
N THR A 297 8.84 15.26 -12.30
CA THR A 297 10.05 14.77 -12.99
C THR A 297 11.16 15.80 -12.83
N ALA A 298 12.32 15.41 -12.34
CA ALA A 298 13.49 16.24 -12.21
C ALA A 298 14.73 15.54 -12.80
N CYS A 299 15.64 16.33 -13.36
CA CYS A 299 16.90 15.76 -13.84
C CYS A 299 17.83 15.39 -12.66
N PRO A 300 18.71 14.37 -12.82
CA PRO A 300 19.63 13.97 -11.74
C PRO A 300 20.74 14.98 -11.46
N GLY A 301 20.88 15.98 -12.32
CA GLY A 301 22.03 16.87 -12.31
C GLY A 301 23.28 16.25 -12.97
N CYS A 302 24.13 17.07 -13.51
CA CYS A 302 25.42 16.66 -14.09
C CYS A 302 26.41 17.81 -14.08
N GLY A 303 27.62 17.68 -14.64
CA GLY A 303 28.64 18.74 -14.72
C GLY A 303 28.21 20.01 -15.46
N ARG A 304 27.05 20.03 -16.12
CA ARG A 304 26.46 21.22 -16.73
C ARG A 304 25.72 22.10 -15.73
N THR A 305 25.41 21.58 -14.55
CA THR A 305 24.64 22.27 -13.52
C THR A 305 25.37 22.14 -12.19
N THR A 306 26.08 23.19 -11.79
CA THR A 306 26.79 23.26 -10.52
C THR A 306 25.98 23.91 -9.40
N SER A 307 24.83 24.54 -9.75
CA SER A 307 23.86 25.07 -8.79
C SER A 307 22.94 23.98 -8.26
N THR A 308 22.60 24.04 -6.97
CA THR A 308 21.60 23.17 -6.31
C THR A 308 20.19 23.67 -6.48
N TYR A 309 19.99 24.86 -7.04
CA TYR A 309 18.68 25.51 -7.10
C TYR A 309 17.58 24.68 -7.77
N PHE A 310 17.90 23.95 -8.84
CA PHE A 310 16.92 23.08 -9.49
C PHE A 310 16.47 21.91 -8.59
N GLN A 311 17.36 21.41 -7.73
CA GLN A 311 17.04 20.35 -6.75
C GLN A 311 16.14 20.90 -5.65
N GLU A 312 16.44 22.10 -5.18
CA GLU A 312 15.66 22.83 -4.18
C GLU A 312 14.24 23.13 -4.72
N LEU A 313 14.17 23.66 -5.94
CA LEU A 313 12.89 23.94 -6.60
C LEU A 313 12.10 22.65 -6.84
N ALA A 314 12.72 21.56 -7.30
CA ALA A 314 12.05 20.30 -7.51
C ALA A 314 11.45 19.75 -6.22
N LEU A 315 12.21 19.79 -5.11
CA LEU A 315 11.75 19.39 -3.79
C LEU A 315 10.60 20.28 -3.29
N GLU A 316 10.73 21.57 -3.48
CA GLU A 316 9.72 22.57 -3.10
C GLU A 316 8.40 22.36 -3.85
N ILE A 317 8.47 22.12 -5.17
CA ILE A 317 7.30 21.80 -5.98
C ILE A 317 6.68 20.47 -5.58
N GLN A 318 7.50 19.44 -5.36
CA GLN A 318 6.99 18.14 -4.92
C GLN A 318 6.27 18.24 -3.57
N THR A 319 6.82 19.00 -2.63
CA THR A 319 6.22 19.27 -1.33
C THR A 319 4.91 20.04 -1.48
N PHE A 320 4.92 21.13 -2.25
CA PHE A 320 3.74 21.94 -2.53
C PHE A 320 2.59 21.11 -3.11
N LEU A 321 2.86 20.28 -4.12
CA LEU A 321 1.85 19.41 -4.74
C LEU A 321 1.30 18.40 -3.73
N ARG A 322 2.16 17.76 -2.94
CA ARG A 322 1.75 16.78 -1.91
C ARG A 322 0.89 17.42 -0.82
N ASP A 323 1.29 18.58 -0.34
CA ASP A 323 0.57 19.31 0.72
C ASP A 323 -0.77 19.85 0.24
N SER A 324 -0.91 20.14 -1.06
CA SER A 324 -2.15 20.59 -1.67
C SER A 324 -3.16 19.46 -1.94
N MET A 325 -2.69 18.22 -2.12
CA MET A 325 -3.54 17.09 -2.50
C MET A 325 -4.73 16.80 -1.57
N PRO A 326 -4.62 16.92 -0.22
CA PRO A 326 -5.77 16.70 0.65
C PRO A 326 -6.98 17.59 0.32
N GLN A 327 -6.72 18.82 -0.13
CA GLN A 327 -7.77 19.74 -0.59
C GLN A 327 -8.10 19.52 -2.06
N TRP A 328 -7.09 19.41 -2.91
CA TRP A 328 -7.27 19.29 -4.36
C TRP A 328 -8.02 18.04 -4.79
N LYS A 329 -7.82 16.94 -4.10
CA LYS A 329 -8.53 15.68 -4.38
C LYS A 329 -10.05 15.84 -4.38
N ASP A 330 -10.57 16.68 -3.48
CA ASP A 330 -12.00 16.93 -3.35
C ASP A 330 -12.47 18.08 -4.26
N GLU A 331 -11.61 19.09 -4.48
CA GLU A 331 -11.94 20.27 -5.26
C GLU A 331 -11.70 20.11 -6.77
N TYR A 332 -10.67 19.40 -7.17
CA TYR A 332 -10.19 19.29 -8.56
C TYR A 332 -9.98 17.81 -8.96
N PRO A 333 -11.03 17.04 -9.18
CA PRO A 333 -10.91 15.61 -9.56
C PRO A 333 -10.06 15.43 -10.81
N GLY A 334 -9.10 14.48 -10.75
CA GLY A 334 -8.18 14.19 -11.84
C GLY A 334 -6.84 14.93 -11.76
N VAL A 335 -6.67 15.88 -10.84
CA VAL A 335 -5.43 16.64 -10.65
C VAL A 335 -4.24 15.73 -10.32
N GLU A 336 -4.49 14.59 -9.70
CA GLU A 336 -3.48 13.58 -9.41
C GLU A 336 -2.79 13.00 -10.66
N ASN A 337 -3.38 13.19 -11.84
CA ASN A 337 -2.81 12.73 -13.12
C ASN A 337 -1.92 13.79 -13.79
N MET A 338 -1.83 14.99 -13.22
CA MET A 338 -0.97 16.04 -13.73
C MET A 338 0.51 15.66 -13.61
N SER A 339 1.31 16.14 -14.55
CA SER A 339 2.77 16.00 -14.53
C SER A 339 3.45 17.36 -14.53
N VAL A 340 4.48 17.51 -13.71
CA VAL A 340 5.32 18.70 -13.62
C VAL A 340 6.77 18.33 -13.87
N ALA A 341 7.50 19.11 -14.67
CA ALA A 341 8.92 18.89 -14.92
C ALA A 341 9.75 20.06 -14.38
N VAL A 342 10.81 19.75 -13.64
CA VAL A 342 11.80 20.72 -13.14
C VAL A 342 13.18 20.32 -13.63
N MET A 343 13.69 21.02 -14.64
CA MET A 343 14.93 20.69 -15.33
C MET A 343 16.03 21.70 -15.04
N GLY A 344 17.27 21.25 -14.89
CA GLY A 344 18.40 22.05 -14.43
C GLY A 344 19.32 22.61 -15.51
N CYS A 345 19.02 22.42 -16.81
CA CYS A 345 19.80 23.02 -17.91
C CYS A 345 19.01 23.02 -19.21
N VAL A 346 19.48 23.83 -20.21
CA VAL A 346 18.81 23.95 -21.51
C VAL A 346 19.02 22.79 -22.47
N VAL A 347 19.89 21.81 -22.14
CA VAL A 347 20.21 20.72 -23.07
C VAL A 347 19.05 19.73 -23.20
N ASN A 348 18.59 19.16 -22.09
CA ASN A 348 17.43 18.27 -22.06
C ASN A 348 16.16 18.98 -21.53
N GLY A 349 16.37 20.09 -20.82
CA GLY A 349 15.30 20.79 -20.12
C GLY A 349 14.09 21.14 -20.98
N PRO A 350 14.26 21.81 -22.11
CA PRO A 350 13.11 22.17 -22.97
C PRO A 350 12.38 20.95 -23.54
N GLY A 351 13.10 19.87 -23.86
CA GLY A 351 12.50 18.62 -24.34
C GLY A 351 11.63 17.94 -23.31
N GLU A 352 12.18 17.69 -22.12
CA GLU A 352 11.47 17.06 -21.03
C GLU A 352 10.32 17.93 -20.47
N SER A 353 10.54 19.26 -20.40
CA SER A 353 9.52 20.20 -19.96
C SER A 353 8.29 20.23 -20.89
N LYS A 354 8.46 19.96 -22.17
CA LYS A 354 7.36 19.88 -23.14
C LYS A 354 6.54 18.59 -23.05
N LEU A 355 7.10 17.54 -22.46
CA LEU A 355 6.40 16.26 -22.27
C LEU A 355 5.49 16.27 -21.04
N ALA A 356 5.72 17.20 -20.11
CA ALA A 356 4.88 17.39 -18.93
C ALA A 356 3.73 18.38 -19.23
N ASN A 357 2.68 18.32 -18.40
CA ASN A 357 1.62 19.33 -18.46
C ASN A 357 2.19 20.72 -18.15
N ILE A 358 3.08 20.83 -17.19
CA ILE A 358 3.80 22.06 -16.87
C ILE A 358 5.27 21.75 -16.68
N GLY A 359 6.15 22.47 -17.32
CA GLY A 359 7.59 22.27 -17.18
C GLY A 359 8.36 23.56 -17.11
N ILE A 360 9.41 23.59 -16.29
CA ILE A 360 10.38 24.67 -16.20
C ILE A 360 11.78 24.14 -16.51
N SER A 361 12.50 24.89 -17.35
CA SER A 361 13.91 24.61 -17.65
C SER A 361 14.78 25.71 -17.07
N LEU A 362 15.45 25.39 -15.96
CA LEU A 362 16.38 26.33 -15.30
C LEU A 362 17.69 26.43 -16.09
N PRO A 363 18.43 27.53 -15.97
CA PRO A 363 19.73 27.67 -16.61
C PRO A 363 20.79 26.80 -15.94
N GLY A 364 21.62 26.18 -16.75
CA GLY A 364 22.84 25.50 -16.30
C GLY A 364 23.97 26.50 -16.02
N THR A 365 25.12 25.96 -15.62
CA THR A 365 26.34 26.77 -15.33
C THR A 365 26.81 27.48 -16.58
N GLY A 366 26.94 28.81 -16.52
CA GLY A 366 27.36 29.64 -17.64
C GLY A 366 26.28 29.92 -18.69
N GLU A 367 25.07 29.47 -18.48
CA GLU A 367 23.91 29.80 -19.33
C GLU A 367 23.29 31.12 -18.91
N ILE A 368 22.49 31.73 -19.82
CA ILE A 368 21.76 32.96 -19.50
C ILE A 368 20.77 32.68 -18.36
N PRO A 369 20.72 33.52 -17.30
CA PRO A 369 19.91 33.26 -16.11
C PRO A 369 18.41 33.49 -16.36
N VAL A 370 17.82 32.67 -17.22
CA VAL A 370 16.42 32.73 -17.60
C VAL A 370 15.83 31.29 -17.57
N ALA A 371 14.62 31.16 -17.08
CA ALA A 371 13.92 29.90 -16.92
C ALA A 371 12.65 29.87 -17.80
N PRO A 372 12.70 29.33 -19.02
CA PRO A 372 11.52 29.14 -19.84
C PRO A 372 10.57 28.13 -19.21
N VAL A 373 9.27 28.48 -19.18
CA VAL A 373 8.19 27.65 -18.73
C VAL A 373 7.39 27.16 -19.93
N PHE A 374 7.01 25.91 -19.88
CA PHE A 374 6.19 25.26 -20.91
C PHE A 374 4.89 24.78 -20.26
N VAL A 375 3.79 24.95 -20.96
CA VAL A 375 2.46 24.49 -20.58
C VAL A 375 1.89 23.73 -21.77
N ASP A 376 1.49 22.48 -21.57
CA ASP A 376 0.99 21.58 -22.61
C ASP A 376 1.85 21.54 -23.89
N GLY A 377 3.17 21.51 -23.68
CA GLY A 377 4.17 21.44 -24.75
C GLY A 377 4.56 22.78 -25.38
N GLU A 378 3.87 23.86 -25.05
CA GLU A 378 4.10 25.21 -25.63
C GLU A 378 4.87 26.08 -24.64
N LYS A 379 5.86 26.84 -25.15
CA LYS A 379 6.56 27.84 -24.33
C LYS A 379 5.66 29.04 -24.07
N THR A 380 5.34 29.29 -22.80
CA THR A 380 4.40 30.38 -22.41
C THR A 380 5.12 31.59 -21.89
N VAL A 381 5.96 31.45 -20.87
CA VAL A 381 6.63 32.56 -20.19
C VAL A 381 8.10 32.22 -19.93
N THR A 382 8.90 33.24 -19.66
CA THR A 382 10.31 33.03 -19.22
C THR A 382 10.50 33.79 -17.92
N LEU A 383 10.72 33.04 -16.85
CA LEU A 383 10.93 33.58 -15.50
C LEU A 383 12.38 34.00 -15.30
N LYS A 384 12.60 34.95 -14.38
CA LYS A 384 13.93 35.51 -14.07
C LYS A 384 13.99 35.96 -12.61
N GLY A 385 15.20 35.91 -12.03
CA GLY A 385 15.46 36.46 -10.68
C GLY A 385 15.08 35.52 -9.57
N ASP A 386 14.89 36.06 -8.37
CA ASP A 386 14.77 35.32 -7.13
C ASP A 386 13.34 34.80 -6.84
N THR A 387 12.35 35.24 -7.63
CA THR A 387 10.92 34.91 -7.46
C THR A 387 10.45 33.73 -8.32
N ILE A 388 11.38 33.04 -9.00
CA ILE A 388 11.06 31.94 -9.92
C ILE A 388 10.21 30.85 -9.26
N ALA A 389 10.50 30.48 -8.00
CA ALA A 389 9.75 29.44 -7.31
C ALA A 389 8.28 29.84 -7.06
N GLU A 390 8.05 31.05 -6.57
CA GLU A 390 6.72 31.56 -6.28
C GLU A 390 5.91 31.76 -7.56
N GLU A 391 6.54 32.34 -8.59
CA GLU A 391 5.89 32.52 -9.89
C GLU A 391 5.57 31.19 -10.56
N PHE A 392 6.45 30.19 -10.45
CA PHE A 392 6.18 28.88 -11.01
C PHE A 392 5.06 28.15 -10.26
N LYS A 393 5.00 28.24 -8.92
CA LYS A 393 3.85 27.74 -8.14
C LYS A 393 2.54 28.40 -8.54
N ALA A 394 2.56 29.70 -8.76
CA ALA A 394 1.37 30.42 -9.22
C ALA A 394 0.91 29.94 -10.61
N ILE A 395 1.83 29.63 -11.52
CA ILE A 395 1.51 29.05 -12.83
C ILE A 395 0.89 27.63 -12.65
N VAL A 396 1.46 26.80 -11.78
CA VAL A 396 0.90 25.49 -11.48
C VAL A 396 -0.52 25.61 -10.92
N MET A 397 -0.73 26.53 -9.98
CA MET A 397 -2.06 26.75 -9.38
C MET A 397 -3.08 27.22 -10.42
N ASN A 398 -2.71 28.20 -11.27
CA ASN A 398 -3.57 28.68 -12.36
C ASN A 398 -3.91 27.54 -13.35
N TYR A 399 -2.96 26.64 -13.62
CA TYR A 399 -3.22 25.48 -14.47
C TYR A 399 -4.24 24.55 -13.84
N VAL A 400 -4.10 24.25 -12.54
CA VAL A 400 -5.06 23.40 -11.80
C VAL A 400 -6.47 24.02 -11.87
N GLU A 401 -6.60 25.30 -11.57
CA GLU A 401 -7.88 26.01 -11.58
C GLU A 401 -8.53 26.10 -12.98
N SER A 402 -7.73 26.16 -14.04
CA SER A 402 -8.22 26.28 -15.41
C SER A 402 -8.50 24.96 -16.12
N HIS A 403 -7.78 23.87 -15.76
CA HIS A 403 -7.85 22.58 -16.46
C HIS A 403 -8.65 21.52 -15.70
N TYR A 404 -8.78 21.66 -14.39
CA TYR A 404 -9.56 20.75 -13.57
C TYR A 404 -10.81 21.45 -13.03
N SER A 405 -11.97 20.85 -13.29
CA SER A 405 -13.24 21.46 -12.86
C SER A 405 -13.38 21.40 -11.35
N LYS A 406 -13.54 22.56 -10.72
CA LYS A 406 -13.85 22.62 -9.30
C LYS A 406 -15.24 21.99 -9.06
N LEU A 407 -15.31 20.99 -8.20
CA LEU A 407 -16.60 20.46 -7.73
C LEU A 407 -17.31 21.55 -6.92
N LYS A 408 -18.56 21.84 -7.29
CA LYS A 408 -19.42 22.83 -6.60
C LYS A 408 -19.98 22.28 -5.31
#